data_8689dc3513b232e76d14ac34ded47e68
#
_entry.id   8689dc3513b232e76d14ac34ded47e68
#
_cell.length_a   1.000
_cell.length_b   1.000
_cell.length_c   1.000
_cell.angle_alpha   90.00
_cell.angle_beta   90.00
_cell.angle_gamma   90.00
#
_symmetry.space_group_name_H-M   'P 1'
#
loop_
_entity.id
_entity.type
_entity.pdbx_description
1 polymer ?
#
loop_
_entity_poly.entity_id
_entity_poly.type
_entity_poly.pdbx_seq_one_letter_code
_entity_poly.pdbx_strand_id
1 'polypeptide(L)'
;MRDGSARPASPRLGLADAVSIIVGIVVGTAIFKAPPLVFANVSSPVTGLGLWLAGGVLALVGACCYAELAAAYPHSGGDYDYQRRAFGRLAGFMFGWAHLSVIITASIAQMAYVFADYAGELVPLSERAKLGVALGVVLLVTGANLRGLVAGKNLQNVLTVAKTLGLVAVIAAGFTIYFAMPEARPAAAAAERSASSPAIGLAMVFVLYAFGGWNDSAFVASEVESPHRNMPLALLAGLSAITALYVLANLAYLSGLGWIGLCASDAPAAELVERASGASGKVVVSLLVMVSALGAVNGMALTGSRVYARLGQEHRLFRWLGMWDEVRHTPARSLIAQAAVSCFMIGLVGTDVGRASVDQVVGWLGVHSVPWSDGGFDVLVRATAPVFWFFFLLTGIAFFVLRHGDGATRRPFRTPLYPLTPILFCATCGYMLYSSATYAQGLVLIGLVPLAAGPLLYWLVDRRSDSDQHLTS
;
A
#
# COMPACT_ATOMS: atom_id res chain seq x y z
N MET A 1 -35.23 -37.45 3.41
CA MET A 1 -33.88 -37.52 4.01
C MET A 1 -32.94 -36.65 3.19
N ARG A 2 -32.65 -35.45 3.63
CA ARG A 2 -31.64 -34.58 2.99
C ARG A 2 -30.30 -34.93 3.63
N ASP A 3 -29.44 -35.48 2.81
CA ASP A 3 -28.11 -35.90 3.18
C ASP A 3 -27.32 -34.67 3.67
N GLY A 4 -27.00 -34.65 4.96
CA GLY A 4 -26.26 -33.58 5.61
C GLY A 4 -24.76 -33.71 5.36
N SER A 5 -24.34 -33.70 4.10
CA SER A 5 -22.92 -33.52 3.79
C SER A 5 -22.48 -32.12 4.25
N ALA A 6 -21.84 -32.06 5.41
CA ALA A 6 -21.20 -30.86 5.92
C ALA A 6 -20.31 -30.29 4.79
N ARG A 7 -20.68 -29.13 4.23
CA ARG A 7 -19.80 -28.41 3.30
C ARG A 7 -18.45 -28.31 3.94
N PRO A 8 -17.35 -28.68 3.27
CA PRO A 8 -16.01 -28.51 3.83
C PRO A 8 -15.86 -27.06 4.24
N ALA A 9 -15.42 -26.83 5.48
CA ALA A 9 -15.22 -25.48 5.99
C ALA A 9 -14.29 -24.71 5.01
N SER A 10 -14.76 -23.57 4.53
CA SER A 10 -13.94 -22.72 3.64
C SER A 10 -12.61 -22.40 4.36
N PRO A 11 -11.47 -22.47 3.68
CA PRO A 11 -10.20 -22.10 4.27
C PRO A 11 -10.26 -20.65 4.76
N ARG A 12 -9.82 -20.43 5.98
CA ARG A 12 -9.83 -19.10 6.63
C ARG A 12 -8.41 -18.61 6.85
N LEU A 13 -8.29 -17.29 6.98
CA LEU A 13 -7.05 -16.64 7.34
C LEU A 13 -6.93 -16.62 8.87
N GLY A 14 -5.87 -17.21 9.41
CA GLY A 14 -5.55 -17.11 10.84
C GLY A 14 -5.00 -15.73 11.21
N LEU A 15 -4.80 -15.49 12.50
CA LEU A 15 -4.18 -14.25 13.00
C LEU A 15 -2.79 -14.01 12.36
N ALA A 16 -1.97 -15.06 12.27
CA ALA A 16 -0.65 -14.96 11.65
C ALA A 16 -0.71 -14.60 10.15
N ASP A 17 -1.70 -15.15 9.42
CA ASP A 17 -1.91 -14.78 8.01
C ASP A 17 -2.31 -13.31 7.86
N ALA A 18 -3.19 -12.80 8.74
CA ALA A 18 -3.60 -11.40 8.76
C ALA A 18 -2.44 -10.45 9.07
N VAL A 19 -1.61 -10.78 10.08
CA VAL A 19 -0.38 -10.04 10.39
C VAL A 19 0.59 -10.08 9.21
N SER A 20 0.76 -11.24 8.59
CA SER A 20 1.62 -11.43 7.42
C SER A 20 1.19 -10.58 6.23
N ILE A 21 -0.12 -10.42 6.00
CA ILE A 21 -0.65 -9.52 4.95
C ILE A 21 -0.26 -8.06 5.27
N ILE A 22 -0.47 -7.61 6.51
CA ILE A 22 -0.13 -6.24 6.93
C ILE A 22 1.38 -5.98 6.78
N VAL A 23 2.20 -6.80 7.41
CA VAL A 23 3.66 -6.68 7.34
C VAL A 23 4.14 -6.85 5.89
N GLY A 24 3.50 -7.75 5.16
CA GLY A 24 3.81 -8.05 3.77
C GLY A 24 3.50 -6.91 2.79
N ILE A 25 2.53 -6.07 3.05
CA ILE A 25 2.23 -4.90 2.22
C ILE A 25 3.09 -3.71 2.67
N VAL A 26 3.13 -3.43 3.96
CA VAL A 26 3.78 -2.23 4.52
C VAL A 26 5.30 -2.30 4.47
N VAL A 27 5.92 -3.43 4.88
CA VAL A 27 7.39 -3.58 4.79
C VAL A 27 7.76 -3.75 3.31
N GLY A 28 7.73 -2.63 2.61
CA GLY A 28 8.03 -2.49 1.19
C GLY A 28 9.43 -1.95 0.94
N THR A 29 9.59 -1.33 -0.21
CA THR A 29 10.85 -0.76 -0.67
C THR A 29 11.21 0.55 0.02
N ALA A 30 10.22 1.21 0.63
CA ALA A 30 10.36 2.54 1.21
C ALA A 30 11.41 2.59 2.34
N ILE A 31 11.51 1.54 3.19
CA ILE A 31 12.49 1.50 4.28
C ILE A 31 13.95 1.45 3.78
N PHE A 32 14.17 1.05 2.53
CA PHE A 32 15.49 1.00 1.91
C PHE A 32 15.85 2.29 1.16
N LYS A 33 14.88 3.16 0.82
CA LYS A 33 15.07 4.38 0.04
C LYS A 33 14.71 5.68 0.77
N ALA A 34 13.73 5.66 1.67
CA ALA A 34 13.26 6.87 2.35
C ALA A 34 14.21 7.42 3.44
N PRO A 35 15.01 6.61 4.18
CA PRO A 35 15.85 7.14 5.24
C PRO A 35 16.74 8.31 4.84
N PRO A 36 17.53 8.27 3.74
CA PRO A 36 18.34 9.42 3.32
C PRO A 36 17.51 10.69 3.14
N LEU A 37 16.32 10.57 2.51
CA LEU A 37 15.42 11.68 2.25
C LEU A 37 14.86 12.27 3.55
N VAL A 38 14.54 11.43 4.54
CA VAL A 38 14.07 11.89 5.85
C VAL A 38 15.20 12.60 6.60
N PHE A 39 16.37 11.98 6.70
CA PHE A 39 17.49 12.51 7.47
C PHE A 39 18.15 13.75 6.82
N ALA A 40 18.05 13.92 5.52
CA ALA A 40 18.50 15.15 4.83
C ALA A 40 17.59 16.35 5.11
N ASN A 41 16.34 16.14 5.52
CA ASN A 41 15.33 17.18 5.77
C ASN A 41 15.12 17.49 7.26
N VAL A 42 15.99 17.02 8.15
CA VAL A 42 15.95 17.29 9.59
C VAL A 42 17.24 17.91 10.10
N SER A 43 17.17 18.56 11.26
CA SER A 43 18.30 19.25 11.87
C SER A 43 19.20 18.34 12.72
N SER A 44 18.76 17.13 13.07
CA SER A 44 19.53 16.19 13.87
C SER A 44 19.08 14.74 13.66
N PRO A 45 19.98 13.76 13.94
CA PRO A 45 19.61 12.34 13.92
C PRO A 45 18.44 11.99 14.86
N VAL A 46 18.39 12.62 16.03
CA VAL A 46 17.33 12.42 17.02
C VAL A 46 15.97 12.87 16.47
N THR A 47 15.94 14.02 15.79
CA THR A 47 14.72 14.49 15.12
C THR A 47 14.26 13.51 14.05
N GLY A 48 15.19 12.99 13.23
CA GLY A 48 14.86 11.98 12.21
C GLY A 48 14.27 10.70 12.80
N LEU A 49 14.88 10.14 13.84
CA LEU A 49 14.34 8.98 14.57
C LEU A 49 12.98 9.29 15.21
N GLY A 50 12.84 10.49 15.78
CA GLY A 50 11.56 10.97 16.33
C GLY A 50 10.45 10.99 15.29
N LEU A 51 10.75 11.40 14.05
CA LEU A 51 9.77 11.38 12.95
C LEU A 51 9.37 9.95 12.56
N TRP A 52 10.30 8.99 12.52
CA TRP A 52 9.97 7.59 12.27
C TRP A 52 9.07 7.01 13.37
N LEU A 53 9.35 7.32 14.64
CA LEU A 53 8.48 6.92 15.75
C LEU A 53 7.10 7.61 15.66
N ALA A 54 7.08 8.91 15.39
CA ALA A 54 5.84 9.68 15.25
C ALA A 54 4.98 9.15 14.09
N GLY A 55 5.59 8.81 12.95
CA GLY A 55 4.89 8.19 11.81
C GLY A 55 4.28 6.85 12.16
N GLY A 56 5.00 6.00 12.91
CA GLY A 56 4.46 4.76 13.45
C GLY A 56 3.28 4.97 14.39
N VAL A 57 3.36 5.97 15.28
CA VAL A 57 2.25 6.35 16.17
C VAL A 57 1.05 6.86 15.36
N LEU A 58 1.26 7.70 14.35
CA LEU A 58 0.17 8.19 13.48
C LEU A 58 -0.47 7.04 12.67
N ALA A 59 0.31 6.08 12.21
CA ALA A 59 -0.21 4.87 11.57
C ALA A 59 -1.03 4.03 12.54
N LEU A 60 -0.57 3.86 13.79
CA LEU A 60 -1.33 3.17 14.86
C LEU A 60 -2.62 3.90 15.22
N VAL A 61 -2.64 5.23 15.21
CA VAL A 61 -3.85 6.05 15.40
C VAL A 61 -4.90 5.71 14.32
N GLY A 62 -4.48 5.66 13.05
CA GLY A 62 -5.35 5.21 11.96
C GLY A 62 -5.79 3.76 12.12
N ALA A 63 -4.86 2.87 12.49
CA ALA A 63 -5.16 1.45 12.72
C ALA A 63 -6.18 1.22 13.86
N CYS A 64 -6.18 2.04 14.92
CA CYS A 64 -7.23 1.98 15.95
C CYS A 64 -8.63 2.26 15.37
N CYS A 65 -8.74 3.22 14.46
CA CYS A 65 -10.01 3.52 13.79
C CYS A 65 -10.47 2.35 12.91
N TYR A 66 -9.56 1.80 12.10
CA TYR A 66 -9.85 0.65 11.25
C TYR A 66 -10.10 -0.63 12.05
N ALA A 67 -9.44 -0.81 13.19
CA ALA A 67 -9.69 -1.92 14.10
C ALA A 67 -11.12 -1.91 14.64
N GLU A 68 -11.67 -0.73 14.99
CA GLU A 68 -13.07 -0.60 15.38
C GLU A 68 -14.00 -0.88 14.20
N LEU A 69 -13.74 -0.29 13.02
CA LEU A 69 -14.56 -0.53 11.83
C LEU A 69 -14.55 -1.99 11.40
N ALA A 70 -13.37 -2.62 11.30
CA ALA A 70 -13.24 -4.01 10.88
C ALA A 70 -13.86 -4.99 11.89
N ALA A 71 -13.79 -4.68 13.20
CA ALA A 71 -14.44 -5.48 14.23
C ALA A 71 -15.96 -5.29 14.27
N ALA A 72 -16.46 -4.09 13.97
CA ALA A 72 -17.89 -3.81 13.93
C ALA A 72 -18.55 -4.30 12.64
N TYR A 73 -17.85 -4.19 11.51
CA TYR A 73 -18.34 -4.50 10.17
C TYR A 73 -17.39 -5.45 9.43
N PRO A 74 -17.28 -6.73 9.82
CA PRO A 74 -16.34 -7.70 9.26
C PRO A 74 -16.83 -8.24 7.90
N HIS A 75 -16.97 -7.36 6.91
CA HIS A 75 -17.37 -7.70 5.56
C HIS A 75 -16.18 -7.61 4.60
N SER A 76 -16.24 -8.34 3.50
CA SER A 76 -15.28 -8.17 2.41
C SER A 76 -15.43 -6.78 1.78
N GLY A 77 -14.30 -6.15 1.50
CA GLY A 77 -14.29 -4.85 0.83
C GLY A 77 -13.95 -3.66 1.74
N GLY A 78 -13.87 -3.81 3.08
CA GLY A 78 -13.36 -2.80 4.00
C GLY A 78 -13.90 -1.39 3.73
N ASP A 79 -13.04 -0.48 3.25
CA ASP A 79 -13.38 0.91 2.94
C ASP A 79 -14.59 1.06 2.02
N TYR A 80 -14.77 0.15 1.04
CA TYR A 80 -15.96 0.12 0.19
C TYR A 80 -17.25 0.03 1.03
N ASP A 81 -17.29 -0.92 1.97
CA ASP A 81 -18.44 -1.14 2.84
C ASP A 81 -18.62 0.00 3.85
N TYR A 82 -17.52 0.54 4.40
CA TYR A 82 -17.57 1.64 5.38
C TYR A 82 -18.12 2.90 4.75
N GLN A 83 -17.59 3.30 3.58
CA GLN A 83 -18.06 4.49 2.86
C GLN A 83 -19.47 4.33 2.32
N ARG A 84 -19.83 3.13 1.83
CA ARG A 84 -21.19 2.84 1.38
C ARG A 84 -22.21 2.96 2.51
N ARG A 85 -21.89 2.45 3.70
CA ARG A 85 -22.78 2.54 4.89
C ARG A 85 -22.90 3.96 5.40
N ALA A 86 -21.80 4.73 5.39
CA ALA A 86 -21.79 6.09 5.91
C ALA A 86 -22.41 7.11 4.95
N PHE A 87 -22.18 6.99 3.65
CA PHE A 87 -22.51 8.01 2.65
C PHE A 87 -23.40 7.53 1.51
N GLY A 88 -23.79 6.26 1.53
CA GLY A 88 -24.67 5.66 0.54
C GLY A 88 -23.95 4.97 -0.63
N ARG A 89 -24.77 4.42 -1.54
CA ARG A 89 -24.31 3.53 -2.63
C ARG A 89 -23.30 4.20 -3.57
N LEU A 90 -23.49 5.49 -3.87
CA LEU A 90 -22.56 6.23 -4.74
C LEU A 90 -21.15 6.30 -4.15
N ALA A 91 -21.00 6.57 -2.86
CA ALA A 91 -19.69 6.66 -2.22
C ALA A 91 -18.94 5.32 -2.26
N GLY A 92 -19.63 4.21 -1.93
CA GLY A 92 -19.06 2.87 -2.09
C GLY A 92 -18.64 2.56 -3.51
N PHE A 93 -19.51 2.88 -4.48
CA PHE A 93 -19.21 2.71 -5.90
C PHE A 93 -17.95 3.50 -6.31
N MET A 94 -17.89 4.79 -5.93
CA MET A 94 -16.75 5.66 -6.26
C MET A 94 -15.44 5.14 -5.66
N PHE A 95 -15.47 4.62 -4.42
CA PHE A 95 -14.30 3.97 -3.84
C PHE A 95 -13.89 2.72 -4.65
N GLY A 96 -14.82 1.81 -4.91
CA GLY A 96 -14.54 0.58 -5.67
C GLY A 96 -14.01 0.85 -7.07
N TRP A 97 -14.57 1.86 -7.74
CA TRP A 97 -14.11 2.32 -9.04
C TRP A 97 -12.71 2.96 -8.98
N ALA A 98 -12.47 3.88 -8.05
CA ALA A 98 -11.15 4.49 -7.83
C ALA A 98 -10.09 3.44 -7.49
N HIS A 99 -10.45 2.46 -6.68
CA HIS A 99 -9.57 1.39 -6.25
C HIS A 99 -9.16 0.50 -7.44
N LEU A 100 -10.12 0.17 -8.35
CA LEU A 100 -9.84 -0.61 -9.55
C LEU A 100 -9.09 0.19 -10.62
N SER A 101 -9.48 1.44 -10.85
CA SER A 101 -8.98 2.23 -11.98
C SER A 101 -7.69 3.00 -11.67
N VAL A 102 -7.41 3.28 -10.37
CA VAL A 102 -6.32 4.19 -9.98
C VAL A 102 -5.50 3.64 -8.81
N ILE A 103 -6.10 3.35 -7.64
CA ILE A 103 -5.36 3.22 -6.39
C ILE A 103 -4.50 1.95 -6.37
N ILE A 104 -5.13 0.76 -6.23
CA ILE A 104 -4.37 -0.48 -6.01
C ILE A 104 -3.70 -0.99 -7.28
N THR A 105 -4.32 -0.80 -8.43
CA THR A 105 -3.77 -1.25 -9.71
C THR A 105 -2.51 -0.49 -10.09
N ALA A 106 -2.46 0.80 -9.81
CA ALA A 106 -1.23 1.58 -9.96
C ALA A 106 -0.20 1.25 -8.86
N SER A 107 -0.62 0.96 -7.62
CA SER A 107 0.30 0.51 -6.56
C SER A 107 0.95 -0.83 -6.91
N ILE A 108 0.21 -1.75 -7.53
CA ILE A 108 0.77 -3.00 -8.09
C ILE A 108 1.78 -2.68 -9.20
N ALA A 109 1.44 -1.79 -10.12
CA ALA A 109 2.33 -1.36 -11.19
C ALA A 109 3.60 -0.68 -10.64
N GLN A 110 3.48 0.18 -9.63
CA GLN A 110 4.62 0.79 -8.92
C GLN A 110 5.59 -0.26 -8.38
N MET A 111 5.08 -1.26 -7.66
CA MET A 111 5.91 -2.32 -7.09
C MET A 111 6.51 -3.24 -8.17
N ALA A 112 5.80 -3.44 -9.29
CA ALA A 112 6.34 -4.18 -10.43
C ALA A 112 7.50 -3.43 -11.11
N TYR A 113 7.43 -2.08 -11.22
CA TYR A 113 8.57 -1.26 -11.66
C TYR A 113 9.75 -1.35 -10.70
N VAL A 114 9.50 -1.26 -9.39
CA VAL A 114 10.58 -1.42 -8.39
C VAL A 114 11.28 -2.78 -8.57
N PHE A 115 10.51 -3.86 -8.76
CA PHE A 115 11.10 -5.16 -9.02
C PHE A 115 11.97 -5.15 -10.29
N ALA A 116 11.48 -4.56 -11.38
CA ALA A 116 12.20 -4.50 -12.65
C ALA A 116 13.47 -3.64 -12.57
N ASP A 117 13.43 -2.52 -11.85
CA ASP A 117 14.59 -1.65 -11.64
C ASP A 117 15.70 -2.39 -10.88
N TYR A 118 15.35 -3.06 -9.78
CA TYR A 118 16.33 -3.84 -9.01
C TYR A 118 16.80 -5.12 -9.72
N ALA A 119 15.98 -5.71 -10.59
CA ALA A 119 16.46 -6.77 -11.50
C ALA A 119 17.49 -6.22 -12.50
N GLY A 120 17.29 -4.98 -12.98
CA GLY A 120 18.24 -4.27 -13.84
C GLY A 120 19.58 -3.95 -13.17
N GLU A 121 19.61 -3.83 -11.83
CA GLU A 121 20.85 -3.68 -11.06
C GLU A 121 21.69 -4.97 -10.99
N LEU A 122 21.04 -6.13 -11.13
CA LEU A 122 21.72 -7.45 -11.13
C LEU A 122 22.17 -7.88 -12.53
N VAL A 123 21.34 -7.58 -13.52
CA VAL A 123 21.60 -7.92 -14.92
C VAL A 123 21.25 -6.71 -15.78
N PRO A 124 22.18 -6.22 -16.63
CA PRO A 124 21.89 -5.06 -17.49
C PRO A 124 20.65 -5.30 -18.35
N LEU A 125 19.58 -4.58 -18.08
CA LEU A 125 18.30 -4.66 -18.78
C LEU A 125 18.06 -3.36 -19.57
N SER A 126 17.63 -3.51 -20.83
CA SER A 126 17.08 -2.37 -21.57
C SER A 126 15.74 -1.94 -20.98
N GLU A 127 15.28 -0.71 -21.24
CA GLU A 127 13.98 -0.21 -20.76
C GLU A 127 12.81 -1.09 -21.22
N ARG A 128 12.88 -1.64 -22.45
CA ARG A 128 11.89 -2.61 -22.94
C ARG A 128 11.91 -3.93 -22.17
N ALA A 129 13.10 -4.39 -21.77
CA ALA A 129 13.23 -5.59 -20.94
C ALA A 129 12.71 -5.36 -19.53
N LYS A 130 12.98 -4.21 -18.92
CA LYS A 130 12.38 -3.81 -17.62
C LYS A 130 10.85 -3.79 -17.67
N LEU A 131 10.28 -3.22 -18.75
CA LEU A 131 8.84 -3.25 -18.98
C LEU A 131 8.30 -4.69 -19.02
N GLY A 132 8.99 -5.58 -19.77
CA GLY A 132 8.64 -6.99 -19.83
C GLY A 132 8.71 -7.70 -18.48
N VAL A 133 9.72 -7.40 -17.68
CA VAL A 133 9.88 -7.91 -16.31
C VAL A 133 8.74 -7.44 -15.41
N ALA A 134 8.39 -6.15 -15.45
CA ALA A 134 7.29 -5.60 -14.65
C ALA A 134 5.94 -6.26 -15.01
N LEU A 135 5.64 -6.42 -16.30
CA LEU A 135 4.45 -7.17 -16.76
C LEU A 135 4.48 -8.62 -16.30
N GLY A 136 5.64 -9.28 -16.42
CA GLY A 136 5.84 -10.66 -15.99
C GLY A 136 5.56 -10.87 -14.51
N VAL A 137 5.97 -9.95 -13.65
CA VAL A 137 5.70 -9.97 -12.20
C VAL A 137 4.21 -9.95 -11.92
N VAL A 138 3.46 -9.02 -12.55
CA VAL A 138 2.00 -8.93 -12.36
C VAL A 138 1.32 -10.23 -12.79
N LEU A 139 1.69 -10.78 -13.95
CA LEU A 139 1.09 -12.02 -14.47
C LEU A 139 1.45 -13.24 -13.60
N LEU A 140 2.69 -13.36 -13.14
CA LEU A 140 3.14 -14.44 -12.28
C LEU A 140 2.39 -14.45 -10.94
N VAL A 141 2.30 -13.30 -10.27
CA VAL A 141 1.61 -13.18 -9.00
C VAL A 141 0.10 -13.41 -9.17
N THR A 142 -0.49 -12.89 -10.24
CA THR A 142 -1.90 -13.15 -10.56
C THR A 142 -2.13 -14.64 -10.80
N GLY A 143 -1.28 -15.30 -11.56
CA GLY A 143 -1.34 -16.75 -11.80
C GLY A 143 -1.24 -17.59 -10.52
N ALA A 144 -0.40 -17.16 -9.56
CA ALA A 144 -0.30 -17.79 -8.24
C ALA A 144 -1.62 -17.64 -7.45
N ASN A 145 -2.21 -16.45 -7.43
CA ASN A 145 -3.48 -16.19 -6.73
C ASN A 145 -4.69 -16.86 -7.39
N LEU A 146 -4.67 -17.08 -8.71
CA LEU A 146 -5.71 -17.83 -9.43
C LEU A 146 -5.74 -19.33 -9.03
N ARG A 147 -4.66 -19.85 -8.42
CA ARG A 147 -4.66 -21.20 -7.84
C ARG A 147 -5.50 -21.32 -6.57
N GLY A 148 -5.88 -20.19 -5.98
CA GLY A 148 -6.78 -20.12 -4.84
C GLY A 148 -6.22 -19.40 -3.62
N LEU A 149 -7.08 -19.18 -2.62
CA LEU A 149 -6.75 -18.45 -1.39
C LEU A 149 -5.53 -19.06 -0.67
N VAL A 150 -5.47 -20.38 -0.57
CA VAL A 150 -4.35 -21.08 0.13
C VAL A 150 -3.02 -20.81 -0.54
N ALA A 151 -2.96 -20.86 -1.87
CA ALA A 151 -1.73 -20.59 -2.61
C ALA A 151 -1.29 -19.12 -2.45
N GLY A 152 -2.24 -18.17 -2.56
CA GLY A 152 -1.95 -16.74 -2.38
C GLY A 152 -1.44 -16.41 -0.97
N LYS A 153 -2.09 -16.92 0.09
CA LYS A 153 -1.65 -16.68 1.47
C LYS A 153 -0.32 -17.34 1.80
N ASN A 154 -0.06 -18.57 1.31
CA ASN A 154 1.21 -19.25 1.55
C ASN A 154 2.37 -18.49 0.87
N LEU A 155 2.16 -18.04 -0.37
CA LEU A 155 3.12 -17.16 -1.05
C LEU A 155 3.36 -15.89 -0.24
N GLN A 156 2.29 -15.25 0.26
CA GLN A 156 2.40 -14.05 1.10
C GLN A 156 3.23 -14.32 2.36
N ASN A 157 2.94 -15.40 3.08
CA ASN A 157 3.65 -15.75 4.31
C ASN A 157 5.15 -15.99 4.05
N VAL A 158 5.50 -16.73 3.00
CA VAL A 158 6.90 -16.99 2.61
C VAL A 158 7.61 -15.68 2.29
N LEU A 159 7.03 -14.84 1.43
CA LEU A 159 7.63 -13.56 1.04
C LEU A 159 7.75 -12.61 2.23
N THR A 160 6.77 -12.60 3.15
CA THR A 160 6.80 -11.75 4.36
C THR A 160 7.90 -12.20 5.31
N VAL A 161 8.04 -13.51 5.54
CA VAL A 161 9.14 -14.05 6.38
C VAL A 161 10.50 -13.71 5.74
N ALA A 162 10.66 -13.98 4.44
CA ALA A 162 11.91 -13.73 3.73
C ALA A 162 12.37 -12.26 3.82
N LYS A 163 11.46 -11.30 3.53
CA LYS A 163 11.81 -9.87 3.61
C LYS A 163 12.03 -9.38 5.04
N THR A 164 11.28 -9.90 6.01
CA THR A 164 11.47 -9.54 7.43
C THR A 164 12.83 -10.03 7.93
N LEU A 165 13.21 -11.27 7.61
CA LEU A 165 14.54 -11.80 7.93
C LEU A 165 15.64 -11.00 7.22
N GLY A 166 15.43 -10.63 5.95
CA GLY A 166 16.36 -9.76 5.22
C GLY A 166 16.53 -8.39 5.87
N LEU A 167 15.44 -7.75 6.30
CA LEU A 167 15.52 -6.48 7.02
C LEU A 167 16.22 -6.63 8.38
N VAL A 168 15.95 -7.72 9.10
CA VAL A 168 16.68 -8.05 10.35
C VAL A 168 18.17 -8.26 10.10
N ALA A 169 18.55 -8.89 8.99
CA ALA A 169 19.95 -9.05 8.59
C ALA A 169 20.62 -7.68 8.31
N VAL A 170 19.94 -6.76 7.64
CA VAL A 170 20.42 -5.39 7.43
C VAL A 170 20.60 -4.66 8.77
N ILE A 171 19.64 -4.81 9.69
CA ILE A 171 19.73 -4.24 11.04
C ILE A 171 20.95 -4.83 11.78
N ALA A 172 21.12 -6.13 11.75
CA ALA A 172 22.24 -6.81 12.35
C ALA A 172 23.60 -6.33 11.78
N ALA A 173 23.68 -6.12 10.45
CA ALA A 173 24.88 -5.60 9.80
C ALA A 173 25.29 -4.23 10.37
N GLY A 174 24.31 -3.30 10.54
CA GLY A 174 24.59 -1.98 11.11
C GLY A 174 25.08 -2.03 12.54
N PHE A 175 24.50 -2.88 13.38
CA PHE A 175 24.95 -3.05 14.75
C PHE A 175 26.29 -3.80 14.84
N THR A 176 26.58 -4.72 13.93
CA THR A 176 27.91 -5.37 13.85
C THR A 176 28.99 -4.34 13.57
N ILE A 177 28.80 -3.41 12.66
CA ILE A 177 29.75 -2.31 12.42
C ILE A 177 29.96 -1.51 13.72
N TYR A 178 28.87 -1.17 14.41
CA TYR A 178 28.95 -0.36 15.60
C TYR A 178 29.65 -1.05 16.78
N PHE A 179 29.33 -2.32 17.06
CA PHE A 179 29.83 -3.03 18.26
C PHE A 179 31.12 -3.81 18.00
N ALA A 180 31.28 -4.44 16.83
CA ALA A 180 32.38 -5.36 16.55
C ALA A 180 33.47 -4.78 15.63
N MET A 181 33.22 -3.66 14.95
CA MET A 181 34.17 -3.05 14.00
C MET A 181 34.46 -1.58 14.34
N PRO A 182 35.18 -1.27 15.45
CA PRO A 182 35.41 0.11 15.87
C PRO A 182 36.10 0.98 14.82
N GLU A 183 36.98 0.41 14.00
CA GLU A 183 37.70 1.08 12.93
C GLU A 183 36.82 1.47 11.74
N ALA A 184 35.72 0.72 11.52
CA ALA A 184 34.75 0.98 10.47
C ALA A 184 33.61 1.94 10.92
N ARG A 185 33.61 2.34 12.20
CA ARG A 185 32.59 3.29 12.70
C ARG A 185 32.75 4.63 11.98
N PRO A 186 31.62 5.24 11.57
CA PRO A 186 31.68 6.60 11.04
C PRO A 186 32.27 7.54 12.12
N ALA A 187 33.17 8.42 11.72
CA ALA A 187 33.70 9.45 12.61
C ALA A 187 32.53 10.22 13.21
N ALA A 188 32.60 10.53 14.51
CA ALA A 188 31.65 11.41 15.16
C ALA A 188 31.82 12.81 14.55
N ALA A 189 31.17 13.03 13.41
CA ALA A 189 31.17 14.34 12.77
C ALA A 189 30.44 15.29 13.71
N ALA A 190 31.10 16.42 14.02
CA ALA A 190 30.50 17.52 14.76
C ALA A 190 29.14 17.85 14.11
N ALA A 191 28.08 17.66 14.90
CA ALA A 191 26.70 17.49 14.43
C ALA A 191 26.02 18.82 14.06
N GLU A 192 26.72 19.78 13.54
CA GLU A 192 26.11 21.02 13.07
C GLU A 192 26.21 21.14 11.56
N ARG A 193 25.40 20.36 10.85
CA ARG A 193 24.93 20.85 9.57
C ARG A 193 23.86 21.90 9.88
N SER A 194 24.23 23.15 9.71
CA SER A 194 23.26 24.23 9.54
C SER A 194 22.47 23.91 8.29
N ALA A 195 21.46 23.04 8.43
CA ALA A 195 20.52 22.77 7.37
C ALA A 195 19.81 24.10 7.12
N SER A 196 19.99 24.65 5.95
CA SER A 196 19.13 25.71 5.44
C SER A 196 17.69 25.23 5.55
N SER A 197 16.97 25.66 6.60
CA SER A 197 15.56 25.38 6.90
C SER A 197 15.18 23.90 6.83
N PRO A 198 15.07 23.18 7.97
CA PRO A 198 14.63 21.80 7.99
C PRO A 198 13.19 21.70 7.46
N ALA A 199 12.98 20.85 6.45
CA ALA A 199 11.66 20.63 5.86
C ALA A 199 10.96 19.43 6.54
N ILE A 200 10.67 19.55 7.85
CA ILE A 200 10.08 18.48 8.68
C ILE A 200 8.79 17.93 8.05
N GLY A 201 7.97 18.81 7.42
CA GLY A 201 6.77 18.39 6.72
C GLY A 201 7.05 17.44 5.57
N LEU A 202 8.07 17.72 4.75
CA LEU A 202 8.49 16.85 3.65
C LEU A 202 9.05 15.53 4.18
N ALA A 203 9.87 15.57 5.23
CA ALA A 203 10.37 14.35 5.90
C ALA A 203 9.21 13.46 6.38
N MET A 204 8.16 14.05 6.99
CA MET A 204 6.99 13.31 7.45
C MET A 204 6.18 12.69 6.29
N VAL A 205 6.14 13.32 5.12
CA VAL A 205 5.50 12.74 3.92
C VAL A 205 6.20 11.41 3.55
N PHE A 206 7.53 11.38 3.50
CA PHE A 206 8.27 10.15 3.21
C PHE A 206 8.07 9.08 4.29
N VAL A 207 8.02 9.48 5.56
CA VAL A 207 7.77 8.55 6.67
C VAL A 207 6.37 7.95 6.56
N LEU A 208 5.33 8.77 6.41
CA LEU A 208 3.93 8.28 6.31
C LEU A 208 3.71 7.44 5.05
N TYR A 209 4.39 7.76 3.95
CA TYR A 209 4.40 6.90 2.76
C TYR A 209 4.98 5.51 3.05
N ALA A 210 6.08 5.45 3.82
CA ALA A 210 6.70 4.17 4.20
C ALA A 210 5.80 3.31 5.09
N PHE A 211 4.91 3.92 5.87
CA PHE A 211 3.91 3.22 6.69
C PHE A 211 2.60 2.92 5.95
N GLY A 212 2.44 3.26 4.68
CA GLY A 212 1.19 3.05 3.92
C GLY A 212 0.86 1.58 3.65
N GLY A 213 -0.43 1.27 3.41
CA GLY A 213 -0.92 -0.03 2.93
C GLY A 213 -1.46 -0.99 4.01
N TRP A 214 -1.35 -0.68 5.30
CA TRP A 214 -1.88 -1.54 6.37
C TRP A 214 -3.41 -1.67 6.36
N ASN A 215 -4.11 -0.68 5.84
CA ASN A 215 -5.56 -0.64 5.70
C ASN A 215 -6.11 -1.73 4.77
N ASP A 216 -5.31 -2.18 3.80
CA ASP A 216 -5.73 -3.20 2.82
C ASP A 216 -6.10 -4.53 3.46
N SER A 217 -5.61 -4.81 4.68
CA SER A 217 -6.02 -5.98 5.45
C SER A 217 -7.51 -5.99 5.79
N ALA A 218 -8.17 -4.83 5.87
CA ALA A 218 -9.60 -4.73 6.12
C ALA A 218 -10.45 -5.32 4.97
N PHE A 219 -9.89 -5.40 3.74
CA PHE A 219 -10.59 -5.94 2.57
C PHE A 219 -10.83 -7.46 2.66
N VAL A 220 -10.04 -8.16 3.46
CA VAL A 220 -10.15 -9.61 3.70
C VAL A 220 -10.77 -9.96 5.07
N ALA A 221 -11.30 -8.98 5.79
CA ALA A 221 -11.80 -9.16 7.16
C ALA A 221 -12.81 -10.30 7.30
N SER A 222 -13.68 -10.53 6.30
CA SER A 222 -14.66 -11.63 6.31
C SER A 222 -14.03 -13.02 6.15
N GLU A 223 -12.80 -13.10 5.64
CA GLU A 223 -12.08 -14.37 5.46
C GLU A 223 -11.21 -14.69 6.68
N VAL A 224 -11.05 -13.76 7.62
CA VAL A 224 -10.26 -13.92 8.85
C VAL A 224 -11.08 -14.70 9.89
N GLU A 225 -10.44 -15.65 10.57
CA GLU A 225 -11.00 -16.36 11.69
C GLU A 225 -11.28 -15.41 12.86
N SER A 226 -12.47 -15.49 13.46
CA SER A 226 -12.86 -14.62 14.58
C SER A 226 -12.53 -13.14 14.34
N PRO A 227 -13.05 -12.51 13.27
CA PRO A 227 -12.59 -11.21 12.78
C PRO A 227 -12.73 -10.11 13.84
N HIS A 228 -13.75 -10.19 14.70
CA HIS A 228 -13.97 -9.24 15.81
C HIS A 228 -12.78 -9.13 16.78
N ARG A 229 -11.98 -10.19 16.92
CA ARG A 229 -10.80 -10.26 17.78
C ARG A 229 -9.51 -10.14 16.96
N ASN A 230 -9.42 -10.92 15.89
CA ASN A 230 -8.15 -11.09 15.17
C ASN A 230 -7.80 -9.87 14.29
N MET A 231 -8.79 -9.14 13.75
CA MET A 231 -8.51 -7.93 12.97
C MET A 231 -7.87 -6.80 13.82
N PRO A 232 -8.44 -6.41 14.98
CA PRO A 232 -7.78 -5.46 15.88
C PRO A 232 -6.38 -5.90 16.29
N LEU A 233 -6.22 -7.18 16.69
CA LEU A 233 -4.92 -7.71 17.08
C LEU A 233 -3.90 -7.68 15.94
N ALA A 234 -4.31 -8.07 14.73
CA ALA A 234 -3.43 -8.06 13.55
C ALA A 234 -2.97 -6.64 13.19
N LEU A 235 -3.90 -5.68 13.17
CA LEU A 235 -3.59 -4.28 12.85
C LEU A 235 -2.63 -3.68 13.87
N LEU A 236 -2.93 -3.81 15.16
CA LEU A 236 -2.12 -3.19 16.21
C LEU A 236 -0.77 -3.88 16.38
N ALA A 237 -0.75 -5.23 16.42
CA ALA A 237 0.50 -5.97 16.56
C ALA A 237 1.37 -5.84 15.30
N GLY A 238 0.78 -5.92 14.11
CA GLY A 238 1.50 -5.75 12.84
C GLY A 238 2.18 -4.39 12.74
N LEU A 239 1.44 -3.31 12.98
CA LEU A 239 2.00 -1.95 12.93
C LEU A 239 3.00 -1.65 14.04
N SER A 240 2.79 -2.18 15.25
CA SER A 240 3.77 -2.06 16.32
C SER A 240 5.09 -2.75 15.97
N ALA A 241 5.02 -3.95 15.39
CA ALA A 241 6.20 -4.67 14.91
C ALA A 241 6.91 -3.92 13.78
N ILE A 242 6.16 -3.38 12.81
CA ILE A 242 6.70 -2.56 11.72
C ILE A 242 7.37 -1.30 12.26
N THR A 243 6.75 -0.61 13.20
CA THR A 243 7.31 0.60 13.83
C THR A 243 8.65 0.29 14.50
N ALA A 244 8.70 -0.80 15.28
CA ALA A 244 9.94 -1.26 15.91
C ALA A 244 11.03 -1.60 14.88
N LEU A 245 10.68 -2.35 13.83
CA LEU A 245 11.60 -2.70 12.74
C LEU A 245 12.14 -1.46 12.02
N TYR A 246 11.29 -0.47 11.74
CA TYR A 246 11.70 0.75 11.04
C TYR A 246 12.58 1.65 11.91
N VAL A 247 12.28 1.80 13.18
CA VAL A 247 13.15 2.53 14.13
C VAL A 247 14.50 1.82 14.26
N LEU A 248 14.52 0.49 14.41
CA LEU A 248 15.76 -0.30 14.49
C LEU A 248 16.58 -0.23 13.19
N ALA A 249 15.93 -0.27 12.03
CA ALA A 249 16.61 -0.12 10.74
C ALA A 249 17.28 1.26 10.60
N ASN A 250 16.58 2.32 10.99
CA ASN A 250 17.14 3.67 10.96
C ASN A 250 18.27 3.85 11.97
N LEU A 251 18.16 3.25 13.15
CA LEU A 251 19.26 3.19 14.12
C LEU A 251 20.48 2.45 13.54
N ALA A 252 20.26 1.33 12.85
CA ALA A 252 21.32 0.56 12.19
C ALA A 252 22.00 1.35 11.07
N TYR A 253 21.22 2.07 10.23
CA TYR A 253 21.79 2.97 9.21
C TYR A 253 22.64 4.08 9.83
N LEU A 254 22.16 4.74 10.87
CA LEU A 254 22.93 5.77 11.58
C LEU A 254 24.19 5.20 12.23
N SER A 255 24.10 4.00 12.81
CA SER A 255 25.22 3.33 13.48
C SER A 255 26.33 2.92 12.51
N GLY A 256 25.96 2.45 11.31
CA GLY A 256 26.92 1.93 10.34
C GLY A 256 27.39 2.94 9.29
N LEU A 257 26.57 3.92 8.93
CA LEU A 257 26.91 4.94 7.91
C LEU A 257 27.20 6.31 8.51
N GLY A 258 26.70 6.56 9.73
CA GLY A 258 26.67 7.89 10.32
C GLY A 258 25.63 8.79 9.66
N TRP A 259 25.34 9.95 10.25
CA TRP A 259 24.33 10.86 9.72
C TRP A 259 24.69 11.42 8.34
N ILE A 260 25.93 11.91 8.18
CA ILE A 260 26.40 12.50 6.92
C ILE A 260 26.42 11.44 5.82
N GLY A 261 26.94 10.24 6.10
CA GLY A 261 26.95 9.14 5.13
C GLY A 261 25.56 8.70 4.75
N LEU A 262 24.65 8.60 5.70
CA LEU A 262 23.25 8.24 5.42
C LEU A 262 22.55 9.28 4.52
N CYS A 263 22.73 10.58 4.79
CA CYS A 263 22.14 11.65 3.98
C CYS A 263 22.70 11.69 2.52
N ALA A 264 23.93 11.23 2.34
CA ALA A 264 24.59 11.23 1.03
C ALA A 264 24.42 9.91 0.26
N SER A 265 23.83 8.90 0.87
CA SER A 265 23.70 7.56 0.30
C SER A 265 22.48 7.43 -0.61
N ASP A 266 22.68 6.89 -1.81
CA ASP A 266 21.60 6.50 -2.72
C ASP A 266 21.07 5.09 -2.44
N ALA A 267 21.87 4.26 -1.73
CA ALA A 267 21.55 2.86 -1.43
C ALA A 267 22.04 2.44 -0.03
N PRO A 268 21.49 3.03 1.08
CA PRO A 268 22.02 2.88 2.42
C PRO A 268 22.09 1.42 2.91
N ALA A 269 21.13 0.60 2.54
CA ALA A 269 21.13 -0.81 2.91
C ALA A 269 22.26 -1.58 2.22
N ALA A 270 22.53 -1.29 0.94
CA ALA A 270 23.59 -1.94 0.19
C ALA A 270 24.96 -1.58 0.75
N GLU A 271 25.21 -0.29 0.99
CA GLU A 271 26.45 0.20 1.59
C GLU A 271 26.70 -0.37 2.98
N LEU A 272 25.62 -0.48 3.78
CA LEU A 272 25.70 -1.04 5.12
C LEU A 272 26.13 -2.53 5.11
N VAL A 273 25.48 -3.33 4.25
CA VAL A 273 25.80 -4.76 4.10
C VAL A 273 27.22 -4.95 3.58
N GLU A 274 27.64 -4.15 2.60
CA GLU A 274 28.98 -4.20 2.02
C GLU A 274 30.06 -3.86 3.07
N ARG A 275 29.84 -2.81 3.88
CA ARG A 275 30.76 -2.46 4.97
C ARG A 275 30.85 -3.57 6.05
N ALA A 276 29.74 -4.22 6.37
CA ALA A 276 29.70 -5.21 7.44
C ALA A 276 30.29 -6.57 7.04
N SER A 277 30.12 -6.99 5.79
CA SER A 277 30.41 -8.37 5.36
C SER A 277 31.43 -8.47 4.22
N GLY A 278 31.80 -7.35 3.59
CA GLY A 278 32.61 -7.36 2.37
C GLY A 278 31.93 -8.03 1.16
N ALA A 279 30.68 -8.54 1.36
CA ALA A 279 29.89 -9.13 0.30
C ALA A 279 29.37 -8.03 -0.63
N SER A 280 28.97 -8.41 -1.85
CA SER A 280 28.30 -7.50 -2.77
C SER A 280 26.94 -7.06 -2.17
N GLY A 281 26.94 -5.98 -1.38
CA GLY A 281 25.76 -5.41 -0.74
C GLY A 281 24.68 -5.08 -1.76
N LYS A 282 25.10 -4.64 -2.95
CA LYS A 282 24.23 -4.40 -4.09
C LYS A 282 23.39 -5.63 -4.45
N VAL A 283 24.02 -6.81 -4.59
CA VAL A 283 23.29 -8.05 -4.95
C VAL A 283 22.33 -8.45 -3.84
N VAL A 284 22.79 -8.47 -2.58
CA VAL A 284 21.96 -8.88 -1.43
C VAL A 284 20.73 -7.98 -1.31
N VAL A 285 20.91 -6.67 -1.37
CA VAL A 285 19.81 -5.72 -1.21
C VAL A 285 18.90 -5.71 -2.42
N SER A 286 19.43 -5.84 -3.65
CA SER A 286 18.58 -5.95 -4.84
C SER A 286 17.65 -7.16 -4.74
N LEU A 287 18.15 -8.33 -4.34
CA LEU A 287 17.32 -9.51 -4.12
C LEU A 287 16.29 -9.30 -3.01
N LEU A 288 16.68 -8.67 -1.92
CA LEU A 288 15.78 -8.37 -0.79
C LEU A 288 14.65 -7.43 -1.23
N VAL A 289 14.97 -6.37 -1.97
CA VAL A 289 13.97 -5.42 -2.49
C VAL A 289 13.05 -6.09 -3.51
N MET A 290 13.58 -6.95 -4.38
CA MET A 290 12.77 -7.72 -5.32
C MET A 290 11.78 -8.65 -4.60
N VAL A 291 12.21 -9.38 -3.57
CA VAL A 291 11.34 -10.20 -2.71
C VAL A 291 10.30 -9.34 -2.00
N SER A 292 10.70 -8.16 -1.52
CA SER A 292 9.80 -7.21 -0.87
C SER A 292 8.72 -6.69 -1.82
N ALA A 293 9.11 -6.32 -3.05
CA ALA A 293 8.19 -5.87 -4.08
C ALA A 293 7.19 -6.98 -4.48
N LEU A 294 7.66 -8.21 -4.68
CA LEU A 294 6.77 -9.37 -4.93
C LEU A 294 5.76 -9.58 -3.80
N GLY A 295 6.20 -9.47 -2.54
CA GLY A 295 5.33 -9.60 -1.38
C GLY A 295 4.25 -8.51 -1.32
N ALA A 296 4.60 -7.27 -1.69
CA ALA A 296 3.64 -6.18 -1.77
C ALA A 296 2.64 -6.40 -2.92
N VAL A 297 3.10 -6.75 -4.11
CA VAL A 297 2.23 -7.08 -5.26
C VAL A 297 1.27 -8.23 -4.89
N ASN A 298 1.77 -9.29 -4.23
CA ASN A 298 0.93 -10.42 -3.85
C ASN A 298 -0.12 -10.04 -2.80
N GLY A 299 0.26 -9.29 -1.77
CA GLY A 299 -0.67 -8.78 -0.77
C GLY A 299 -1.78 -7.93 -1.40
N MET A 300 -1.41 -6.97 -2.24
CA MET A 300 -2.36 -6.09 -2.95
C MET A 300 -3.23 -6.87 -3.96
N ALA A 301 -2.69 -7.88 -4.64
CA ALA A 301 -3.48 -8.73 -5.54
C ALA A 301 -4.53 -9.53 -4.76
N LEU A 302 -4.14 -10.10 -3.63
CA LEU A 302 -5.02 -10.86 -2.76
C LEU A 302 -6.12 -9.96 -2.16
N THR A 303 -5.77 -8.82 -1.58
CA THR A 303 -6.72 -7.94 -0.88
C THR A 303 -7.60 -7.16 -1.84
N GLY A 304 -7.02 -6.52 -2.86
CA GLY A 304 -7.73 -5.66 -3.82
C GLY A 304 -8.81 -6.37 -4.61
N SER A 305 -8.57 -7.62 -5.00
CA SER A 305 -9.58 -8.41 -5.74
C SER A 305 -10.91 -8.58 -4.99
N ARG A 306 -10.91 -8.51 -3.65
CA ARG A 306 -12.12 -8.60 -2.82
C ARG A 306 -12.99 -7.35 -2.91
N VAL A 307 -12.37 -6.19 -3.04
CA VAL A 307 -13.08 -4.91 -3.25
C VAL A 307 -13.88 -4.96 -4.56
N TYR A 308 -13.27 -5.47 -5.63
CA TYR A 308 -13.94 -5.57 -6.93
C TYR A 308 -15.01 -6.65 -6.96
N ALA A 309 -14.77 -7.76 -6.26
CA ALA A 309 -15.80 -8.78 -6.09
C ALA A 309 -17.01 -8.20 -5.35
N ARG A 310 -16.79 -7.36 -4.34
CA ARG A 310 -17.86 -6.67 -3.62
C ARG A 310 -18.60 -5.66 -4.49
N LEU A 311 -17.86 -4.85 -5.26
CA LEU A 311 -18.43 -3.96 -6.27
C LEU A 311 -19.33 -4.72 -7.26
N GLY A 312 -18.85 -5.88 -7.74
CA GLY A 312 -19.59 -6.71 -8.68
C GLY A 312 -20.84 -7.40 -8.09
N GLN A 313 -20.86 -7.65 -6.78
CA GLN A 313 -22.05 -8.19 -6.10
C GLN A 313 -23.18 -7.17 -5.98
N GLU A 314 -22.85 -5.88 -5.94
CA GLU A 314 -23.82 -4.79 -5.69
C GLU A 314 -24.23 -4.03 -6.95
N HIS A 315 -23.41 -4.07 -8.00
CA HIS A 315 -23.64 -3.29 -9.22
C HIS A 315 -23.73 -4.18 -10.47
N ARG A 316 -24.87 -4.14 -11.14
CA ARG A 316 -25.18 -5.02 -12.28
C ARG A 316 -24.16 -4.97 -13.42
N LEU A 317 -23.64 -3.79 -13.74
CA LEU A 317 -22.62 -3.62 -14.80
C LEU A 317 -21.34 -4.41 -14.49
N PHE A 318 -20.96 -4.51 -13.22
CA PHE A 318 -19.76 -5.18 -12.75
C PHE A 318 -20.04 -6.59 -12.21
N ARG A 319 -21.25 -7.14 -12.39
CA ARG A 319 -21.66 -8.45 -11.85
C ARG A 319 -20.68 -9.58 -12.20
N TRP A 320 -20.03 -9.49 -13.33
CA TRP A 320 -19.02 -10.46 -13.73
C TRP A 320 -17.79 -10.48 -12.83
N LEU A 321 -17.45 -9.37 -12.17
CA LEU A 321 -16.38 -9.29 -11.16
C LEU A 321 -16.78 -9.99 -9.86
N GLY A 322 -18.08 -9.97 -9.50
CA GLY A 322 -18.61 -10.54 -8.26
C GLY A 322 -18.65 -12.06 -8.21
N MET A 323 -18.25 -12.75 -9.29
CA MET A 323 -18.31 -14.21 -9.36
C MET A 323 -17.09 -14.84 -8.66
N TRP A 324 -17.38 -15.69 -7.68
CA TRP A 324 -16.39 -16.45 -6.95
C TRP A 324 -16.21 -17.85 -7.53
N ASP A 325 -14.96 -18.31 -7.54
CA ASP A 325 -14.65 -19.73 -7.74
C ASP A 325 -14.82 -20.42 -6.37
N GLU A 326 -15.89 -21.22 -6.22
CA GLU A 326 -16.23 -21.87 -4.96
C GLU A 326 -15.21 -22.96 -4.58
N VAL A 327 -14.50 -23.56 -5.54
CA VAL A 327 -13.50 -24.58 -5.30
C VAL A 327 -12.19 -23.95 -4.81
N ARG A 328 -11.79 -22.85 -5.42
CA ARG A 328 -10.53 -22.16 -5.14
C ARG A 328 -10.66 -21.06 -4.10
N HIS A 329 -11.89 -20.73 -3.68
CA HIS A 329 -12.22 -19.65 -2.75
C HIS A 329 -11.57 -18.31 -3.15
N THR A 330 -11.64 -17.96 -4.43
CA THR A 330 -11.02 -16.75 -4.97
C THR A 330 -11.88 -16.09 -6.04
N PRO A 331 -11.94 -14.74 -6.11
CA PRO A 331 -12.65 -14.02 -7.15
C PRO A 331 -11.79 -13.92 -8.42
N ALA A 332 -11.67 -15.00 -9.18
CA ALA A 332 -10.75 -15.13 -10.31
C ALA A 332 -10.91 -14.01 -11.35
N ARG A 333 -12.16 -13.60 -11.68
CA ARG A 333 -12.41 -12.52 -12.64
C ARG A 333 -11.95 -11.16 -12.13
N SER A 334 -12.10 -10.89 -10.85
CA SER A 334 -11.58 -9.69 -10.21
C SER A 334 -10.04 -9.63 -10.24
N LEU A 335 -9.37 -10.76 -10.00
CA LEU A 335 -7.91 -10.87 -10.13
C LEU A 335 -7.43 -10.59 -11.55
N ILE A 336 -8.11 -11.14 -12.56
CA ILE A 336 -7.77 -10.93 -13.98
C ILE A 336 -7.99 -9.46 -14.37
N ALA A 337 -9.12 -8.86 -13.95
CA ALA A 337 -9.40 -7.45 -14.22
C ALA A 337 -8.35 -6.53 -13.59
N GLN A 338 -7.98 -6.80 -12.34
CA GLN A 338 -6.92 -6.09 -11.63
C GLN A 338 -5.59 -6.17 -12.37
N ALA A 339 -5.19 -7.39 -12.80
CA ALA A 339 -3.98 -7.59 -13.55
C ALA A 339 -4.00 -6.84 -14.88
N ALA A 340 -5.13 -6.89 -15.61
CA ALA A 340 -5.27 -6.18 -16.88
C ALA A 340 -5.10 -4.66 -16.72
N VAL A 341 -5.75 -4.06 -15.71
CA VAL A 341 -5.61 -2.63 -15.44
C VAL A 341 -4.18 -2.29 -14.97
N SER A 342 -3.57 -3.12 -14.12
CA SER A 342 -2.17 -2.89 -13.70
C SER A 342 -1.19 -2.99 -14.88
N CYS A 343 -1.36 -3.97 -15.76
CA CYS A 343 -0.56 -4.08 -16.98
C CYS A 343 -0.79 -2.90 -17.93
N PHE A 344 -2.03 -2.42 -18.04
CA PHE A 344 -2.35 -1.21 -18.80
C PHE A 344 -1.62 0.02 -18.21
N MET A 345 -1.62 0.20 -16.88
CA MET A 345 -0.90 1.29 -16.21
C MET A 345 0.62 1.20 -16.44
N ILE A 346 1.18 -0.02 -16.41
CA ILE A 346 2.59 -0.25 -16.74
C ILE A 346 2.87 0.19 -18.18
N GLY A 347 2.04 -0.21 -19.15
CA GLY A 347 2.18 0.20 -20.54
C GLY A 347 1.99 1.70 -20.75
N LEU A 348 1.01 2.30 -20.07
CA LEU A 348 0.70 3.73 -20.18
C LEU A 348 1.88 4.62 -19.76
N VAL A 349 2.57 4.26 -18.69
CA VAL A 349 3.69 5.04 -18.14
C VAL A 349 5.03 4.62 -18.77
N GLY A 350 5.19 3.36 -19.11
CA GLY A 350 6.47 2.78 -19.55
C GLY A 350 6.71 2.81 -21.06
N THR A 351 5.76 3.29 -21.87
CA THR A 351 5.93 3.37 -23.33
C THR A 351 5.76 4.79 -23.84
N ASP A 352 6.48 5.14 -24.93
CA ASP A 352 6.36 6.46 -25.57
C ASP A 352 4.94 6.71 -26.06
N VAL A 353 4.27 5.68 -26.60
CA VAL A 353 2.87 5.76 -27.06
C VAL A 353 1.93 6.05 -25.88
N GLY A 354 2.13 5.40 -24.75
CA GLY A 354 1.34 5.63 -23.55
C GLY A 354 1.52 7.04 -23.01
N ARG A 355 2.75 7.51 -22.87
CA ARG A 355 3.08 8.89 -22.44
C ARG A 355 2.47 9.93 -23.36
N ALA A 356 2.64 9.78 -24.69
CA ALA A 356 2.03 10.66 -25.68
C ALA A 356 0.50 10.68 -25.61
N SER A 357 -0.14 9.55 -25.34
CA SER A 357 -1.58 9.48 -25.15
C SER A 357 -2.04 10.24 -23.90
N VAL A 358 -1.28 10.16 -22.81
CA VAL A 358 -1.54 10.94 -21.59
C VAL A 358 -1.36 12.43 -21.87
N ASP A 359 -0.26 12.85 -22.51
CA ASP A 359 0.01 14.24 -22.85
C ASP A 359 -1.11 14.83 -23.72
N GLN A 360 -1.62 14.05 -24.68
CA GLN A 360 -2.75 14.47 -25.51
C GLN A 360 -4.03 14.71 -24.69
N VAL A 361 -4.40 13.77 -23.80
CA VAL A 361 -5.58 13.89 -22.94
C VAL A 361 -5.46 15.06 -21.98
N VAL A 362 -4.28 15.21 -21.35
CA VAL A 362 -3.99 16.29 -20.41
C VAL A 362 -3.93 17.65 -21.12
N GLY A 363 -3.43 17.68 -22.35
CA GLY A 363 -3.44 18.86 -23.23
C GLY A 363 -4.85 19.38 -23.54
N TRP A 364 -5.83 18.50 -23.72
CA TRP A 364 -7.25 18.90 -23.88
C TRP A 364 -7.82 19.57 -22.63
N LEU A 365 -7.25 19.29 -21.46
CA LEU A 365 -7.62 19.92 -20.18
C LEU A 365 -6.83 21.22 -19.89
N GLY A 366 -6.02 21.70 -20.85
CA GLY A 366 -5.28 22.95 -20.75
C GLY A 366 -3.92 22.85 -20.03
N VAL A 367 -3.43 21.66 -19.75
CA VAL A 367 -2.11 21.43 -19.14
C VAL A 367 -1.13 21.10 -20.28
N HIS A 368 -0.18 22.00 -20.52
CA HIS A 368 0.71 21.91 -21.69
C HIS A 368 1.91 20.98 -21.56
N SER A 369 2.23 20.53 -20.34
CA SER A 369 3.31 19.56 -20.11
C SER A 369 3.08 18.75 -18.84
N VAL A 370 3.23 17.45 -18.95
CA VAL A 370 3.30 16.54 -17.81
C VAL A 370 4.78 16.40 -17.42
N PRO A 371 5.16 16.59 -16.15
CA PRO A 371 6.55 16.44 -15.73
C PRO A 371 6.90 14.94 -15.64
N TRP A 372 7.16 14.32 -16.79
CA TRP A 372 7.60 12.93 -16.84
C TRP A 372 8.97 12.81 -16.15
N SER A 373 9.06 12.00 -15.10
CA SER A 373 10.31 11.56 -14.51
C SER A 373 10.81 10.29 -15.21
N ASP A 374 12.10 9.98 -15.06
CA ASP A 374 12.71 8.81 -15.71
C ASP A 374 12.20 7.47 -15.13
N GLY A 375 11.50 7.47 -13.99
CA GLY A 375 11.01 6.27 -13.30
C GLY A 375 9.49 6.13 -13.30
N GLY A 376 8.98 5.00 -13.81
CA GLY A 376 7.55 4.68 -13.77
C GLY A 376 6.96 4.64 -12.36
N PHE A 377 7.78 4.31 -11.36
CA PHE A 377 7.38 4.35 -9.95
C PHE A 377 6.97 5.76 -9.50
N ASP A 378 7.82 6.77 -9.69
CA ASP A 378 7.57 8.15 -9.24
C ASP A 378 6.35 8.77 -9.91
N VAL A 379 6.20 8.57 -11.22
CA VAL A 379 5.03 9.03 -11.98
C VAL A 379 3.73 8.47 -11.40
N LEU A 380 3.67 7.17 -11.15
CA LEU A 380 2.48 6.51 -10.62
C LEU A 380 2.18 6.93 -9.17
N VAL A 381 3.20 7.12 -8.32
CA VAL A 381 3.01 7.64 -6.96
C VAL A 381 2.37 9.02 -7.00
N ARG A 382 2.94 9.95 -7.77
CA ARG A 382 2.40 11.32 -7.90
C ARG A 382 0.98 11.34 -8.47
N ALA A 383 0.70 10.49 -9.45
CA ALA A 383 -0.61 10.42 -10.09
C ALA A 383 -1.71 9.92 -9.13
N THR A 384 -1.39 9.01 -8.23
CA THR A 384 -2.40 8.25 -7.47
C THR A 384 -2.51 8.64 -6.00
N ALA A 385 -1.46 9.18 -5.40
CA ALA A 385 -1.45 9.54 -3.99
C ALA A 385 -2.59 10.51 -3.57
N PRO A 386 -2.95 11.56 -4.33
CA PRO A 386 -4.06 12.42 -3.95
C PRO A 386 -5.40 11.68 -3.89
N VAL A 387 -5.65 10.77 -4.85
CA VAL A 387 -6.87 9.96 -4.88
C VAL A 387 -6.92 9.00 -3.69
N PHE A 388 -5.79 8.35 -3.36
CA PHE A 388 -5.68 7.49 -2.19
C PHE A 388 -6.00 8.26 -0.89
N TRP A 389 -5.34 9.40 -0.65
CA TRP A 389 -5.52 10.17 0.59
C TRP A 389 -6.91 10.77 0.71
N PHE A 390 -7.56 11.12 -0.40
CA PHE A 390 -8.95 11.56 -0.42
C PHE A 390 -9.89 10.48 0.13
N PHE A 391 -9.82 9.26 -0.40
CA PHE A 391 -10.68 8.18 0.06
C PHE A 391 -10.31 7.71 1.48
N PHE A 392 -9.03 7.80 1.84
CA PHE A 392 -8.59 7.47 3.19
C PHE A 392 -9.12 8.46 4.23
N LEU A 393 -9.14 9.76 3.90
CA LEU A 393 -9.82 10.79 4.67
C LEU A 393 -11.32 10.52 4.77
N LEU A 394 -11.95 10.14 3.66
CA LEU A 394 -13.38 9.85 3.63
C LEU A 394 -13.73 8.67 4.54
N THR A 395 -12.89 7.65 4.65
CA THR A 395 -13.05 6.56 5.61
C THR A 395 -12.89 7.06 7.06
N GLY A 396 -11.96 7.98 7.31
CA GLY A 396 -11.85 8.65 8.62
C GLY A 396 -13.14 9.40 9.02
N ILE A 397 -13.78 10.09 8.07
CA ILE A 397 -15.07 10.77 8.29
C ILE A 397 -16.20 9.74 8.44
N ALA A 398 -16.18 8.65 7.66
CA ALA A 398 -17.14 7.56 7.77
C ALA A 398 -17.14 6.93 9.17
N PHE A 399 -15.99 6.87 9.82
CA PHE A 399 -15.87 6.40 11.21
C PHE A 399 -16.78 7.18 12.16
N PHE A 400 -16.79 8.54 12.07
CA PHE A 400 -17.67 9.36 12.89
C PHE A 400 -19.15 9.15 12.56
N VAL A 401 -19.50 9.13 11.27
CA VAL A 401 -20.87 8.94 10.80
C VAL A 401 -21.41 7.59 11.31
N LEU A 402 -20.66 6.52 11.14
CA LEU A 402 -21.07 5.17 11.57
C LEU A 402 -21.12 5.04 13.10
N ARG A 403 -20.24 5.75 13.80
CA ARG A 403 -20.24 5.68 15.28
C ARG A 403 -21.43 6.41 15.89
N HIS A 404 -21.92 7.47 15.28
CA HIS A 404 -23.08 8.23 15.75
C HIS A 404 -24.40 7.65 15.20
N GLY A 405 -24.40 7.26 13.90
CA GLY A 405 -25.64 6.83 13.23
C GLY A 405 -26.06 5.39 13.51
N ASP A 406 -25.10 4.50 13.80
CA ASP A 406 -25.36 3.05 14.00
C ASP A 406 -25.06 2.64 15.44
N GLY A 407 -25.86 3.14 16.37
CA GLY A 407 -25.74 2.85 17.80
C GLY A 407 -26.11 1.42 18.19
N ALA A 408 -26.84 0.69 17.32
CA ALA A 408 -27.26 -0.69 17.57
C ALA A 408 -26.14 -1.71 17.26
N THR A 409 -25.17 -1.36 16.43
CA THR A 409 -24.09 -2.26 16.05
C THR A 409 -23.12 -2.49 17.22
N ARG A 410 -22.92 -3.76 17.56
CA ARG A 410 -21.96 -4.18 18.58
C ARG A 410 -20.55 -3.83 18.14
N ARG A 411 -19.80 -3.12 19.01
CA ARG A 411 -18.40 -2.74 18.80
C ARG A 411 -17.50 -3.48 19.77
N PRO A 412 -16.96 -4.64 19.38
CA PRO A 412 -16.11 -5.48 20.25
C PRO A 412 -14.78 -4.76 20.61
N PHE A 413 -14.27 -3.97 19.69
CA PHE A 413 -13.15 -3.07 19.92
C PHE A 413 -13.65 -1.62 19.80
N ARG A 414 -13.20 -0.75 20.71
CA ARG A 414 -13.48 0.68 20.69
C ARG A 414 -12.20 1.48 20.62
N THR A 415 -12.14 2.38 19.69
CA THR A 415 -10.97 3.28 19.49
C THR A 415 -10.69 4.07 20.78
N PRO A 416 -9.47 3.96 21.33
CA PRO A 416 -9.10 4.69 22.54
C PRO A 416 -9.07 6.20 22.30
N LEU A 417 -9.18 6.98 23.38
CA LEU A 417 -9.12 8.46 23.36
C LEU A 417 -10.08 9.12 22.36
N TYR A 418 -11.25 8.51 22.11
CA TYR A 418 -12.27 9.14 21.27
C TYR A 418 -12.74 10.47 21.88
N PRO A 419 -12.92 11.56 21.10
CA PRO A 419 -12.81 11.68 19.65
C PRO A 419 -11.41 12.06 19.12
N LEU A 420 -10.41 12.22 19.97
CA LEU A 420 -9.08 12.74 19.61
C LEU A 420 -8.38 11.86 18.56
N THR A 421 -8.41 10.54 18.76
CA THR A 421 -7.77 9.56 17.84
C THR A 421 -8.29 9.71 16.40
N PRO A 422 -9.60 9.64 16.11
CA PRO A 422 -10.09 9.80 14.75
C PRO A 422 -9.95 11.23 14.21
N ILE A 423 -9.96 12.27 15.05
CA ILE A 423 -9.65 13.65 14.62
C ILE A 423 -8.20 13.72 14.13
N LEU A 424 -7.24 13.17 14.88
CA LEU A 424 -5.84 13.16 14.50
C LEU A 424 -5.61 12.35 13.20
N PHE A 425 -6.31 11.22 13.06
CA PHE A 425 -6.29 10.45 11.81
C PHE A 425 -6.79 11.27 10.61
N CYS A 426 -7.94 11.93 10.73
CA CYS A 426 -8.47 12.79 9.66
C CYS A 426 -7.55 13.98 9.36
N ALA A 427 -6.97 14.60 10.38
CA ALA A 427 -6.01 15.69 10.20
C ALA A 427 -4.75 15.23 9.45
N THR A 428 -4.24 14.05 9.79
CA THR A 428 -3.10 13.42 9.07
C THR A 428 -3.47 13.15 7.61
N CYS A 429 -4.63 12.55 7.33
CA CYS A 429 -5.09 12.30 5.97
C CYS A 429 -5.30 13.60 5.17
N GLY A 430 -5.87 14.64 5.80
CA GLY A 430 -6.06 15.94 5.18
C GLY A 430 -4.74 16.63 4.84
N TYR A 431 -3.77 16.57 5.74
CA TYR A 431 -2.42 17.07 5.49
C TYR A 431 -1.75 16.33 4.32
N MET A 432 -1.83 15.01 4.30
CA MET A 432 -1.25 14.18 3.23
C MET A 432 -1.96 14.39 1.88
N LEU A 433 -3.28 14.60 1.89
CA LEU A 433 -4.04 14.95 0.69
C LEU A 433 -3.56 16.29 0.11
N TYR A 434 -3.45 17.32 0.96
CA TYR A 434 -2.93 18.62 0.54
C TYR A 434 -1.50 18.53 -0.01
N SER A 435 -0.62 17.85 0.73
CA SER A 435 0.79 17.70 0.37
C SER A 435 0.96 16.91 -0.93
N SER A 436 0.25 15.77 -1.09
CA SER A 436 0.33 14.96 -2.30
C SER A 436 -0.25 15.67 -3.52
N ALA A 437 -1.35 16.42 -3.38
CA ALA A 437 -1.93 17.22 -4.46
C ALA A 437 -0.97 18.32 -4.94
N THR A 438 -0.30 18.98 -3.99
CA THR A 438 0.71 20.02 -4.32
C THR A 438 1.92 19.42 -5.03
N TYR A 439 2.38 18.24 -4.59
CA TYR A 439 3.53 17.55 -5.17
C TYR A 439 3.23 16.90 -6.53
N ALA A 440 1.99 16.46 -6.76
CA ALA A 440 1.59 15.76 -7.98
C ALA A 440 1.63 16.63 -9.24
N GLN A 441 1.42 17.94 -9.10
CA GLN A 441 1.32 18.86 -10.24
C GLN A 441 0.36 18.34 -11.34
N GLY A 442 0.74 18.40 -12.63
CA GLY A 442 -0.07 17.90 -13.74
C GLY A 442 -0.33 16.39 -13.74
N LEU A 443 0.53 15.60 -13.06
CA LEU A 443 0.38 14.13 -12.98
C LEU A 443 -0.89 13.70 -12.23
N VAL A 444 -1.46 14.54 -11.37
CA VAL A 444 -2.72 14.25 -10.67
C VAL A 444 -3.85 13.93 -11.65
N LEU A 445 -3.83 14.47 -12.87
CA LEU A 445 -4.84 14.24 -13.89
C LEU A 445 -4.90 12.77 -14.35
N ILE A 446 -3.77 12.04 -14.30
CA ILE A 446 -3.74 10.59 -14.59
C ILE A 446 -4.65 9.83 -13.63
N GLY A 447 -4.75 10.26 -12.37
CA GLY A 447 -5.66 9.68 -11.39
C GLY A 447 -7.08 10.27 -11.45
N LEU A 448 -7.21 11.58 -11.66
CA LEU A 448 -8.51 12.25 -11.64
C LEU A 448 -9.36 11.98 -12.89
N VAL A 449 -8.77 11.82 -14.06
CA VAL A 449 -9.52 11.54 -15.31
C VAL A 449 -10.29 10.21 -15.22
N PRO A 450 -9.68 9.07 -14.86
CA PRO A 450 -10.43 7.85 -14.62
C PRO A 450 -11.48 7.99 -13.51
N LEU A 451 -11.15 8.71 -12.43
CA LEU A 451 -12.06 8.92 -11.32
C LEU A 451 -13.30 9.70 -11.75
N ALA A 452 -13.15 10.73 -12.59
CA ALA A 452 -14.26 11.54 -13.12
C ALA A 452 -15.25 10.74 -13.99
N ALA A 453 -14.83 9.62 -14.57
CA ALA A 453 -15.75 8.71 -15.27
C ALA A 453 -16.70 7.96 -14.32
N GLY A 454 -16.37 7.85 -13.04
CA GLY A 454 -17.13 7.10 -12.02
C GLY A 454 -18.59 7.55 -11.90
N PRO A 455 -18.90 8.85 -11.68
CA PRO A 455 -20.28 9.33 -11.57
C PRO A 455 -21.14 9.03 -12.81
N LEU A 456 -20.56 9.16 -14.00
CA LEU A 456 -21.24 8.81 -15.27
C LEU A 456 -21.55 7.32 -15.34
N LEU A 457 -20.57 6.48 -15.01
CA LEU A 457 -20.75 5.03 -14.96
C LEU A 457 -21.80 4.63 -13.92
N TYR A 458 -21.76 5.22 -12.73
CA TYR A 458 -22.75 4.97 -11.70
C TYR A 458 -24.17 5.29 -12.18
N TRP A 459 -24.36 6.46 -12.77
CA TRP A 459 -25.66 6.88 -13.28
C TRP A 459 -26.21 5.97 -14.40
N LEU A 460 -25.33 5.52 -15.30
CA LEU A 460 -25.71 4.55 -16.35
C LEU A 460 -26.12 3.19 -15.78
N VAL A 461 -25.52 2.79 -14.66
CA VAL A 461 -25.80 1.53 -13.97
C VAL A 461 -27.12 1.61 -13.19
N ASP A 462 -27.34 2.68 -12.44
CA ASP A 462 -28.46 2.83 -11.52
C ASP A 462 -29.78 3.03 -12.26
N ARG A 463 -29.81 3.84 -13.34
CA ARG A 463 -31.00 4.02 -14.19
C ARG A 463 -31.56 2.73 -14.80
N ARG A 464 -30.70 1.77 -15.14
CA ARG A 464 -31.15 0.47 -15.66
C ARG A 464 -31.74 -0.43 -14.57
N SER A 465 -31.42 -0.20 -13.31
CA SER A 465 -31.98 -0.93 -12.18
C SER A 465 -33.43 -0.54 -11.90
N ASP A 466 -33.76 0.75 -11.99
CA ASP A 466 -35.13 1.27 -11.75
C ASP A 466 -36.10 0.93 -12.88
N SER A 467 -35.61 0.94 -14.14
CA SER A 467 -36.46 0.60 -15.31
C SER A 467 -36.92 -0.88 -15.33
N ASP A 468 -36.11 -1.80 -14.80
CA ASP A 468 -36.45 -3.23 -14.76
C ASP A 468 -37.40 -3.58 -13.58
N GLN A 469 -37.43 -2.79 -12.52
CA GLN A 469 -38.40 -2.99 -11.42
C GLN A 469 -39.82 -2.54 -11.82
N HIS A 470 -39.95 -1.57 -12.74
CA HIS A 470 -41.26 -1.13 -13.28
C HIS A 470 -41.81 -2.03 -14.40
N LEU A 471 -40.99 -2.95 -14.94
CA LEU A 471 -41.42 -3.92 -15.95
C LEU A 471 -41.84 -5.27 -15.36
N THR A 472 -41.59 -5.49 -14.06
CA THR A 472 -41.93 -6.75 -13.34
C THR A 472 -43.01 -6.55 -12.28
N SER A 473 -43.54 -5.35 -12.10
CA SER A 473 -44.73 -5.00 -11.31
C SER A 473 -45.95 -4.80 -12.24
#